data_09dbc2353384aa1c273d3fbc8dc40929
#
_entry.id   09dbc2353384aa1c273d3fbc8dc40929
#
_cell.length_a   1.000
_cell.length_b   1.000
_cell.length_c   1.000
_cell.angle_alpha   90.00
_cell.angle_beta   90.00
_cell.angle_gamma   90.00
#
_symmetry.space_group_name_H-M   'P 1'
#
loop_
_entity.id
_entity.type
_entity.pdbx_description
1 polymer ?
#
loop_
_entity_poly.entity_id
_entity_poly.type
_entity_poly.pdbx_seq_one_letter_code
_entity_poly.pdbx_strand_id
1 'polypeptide(L)'
;AALSYARAHANEFAIDPKMFTQYDLHIHVPAGGVPKDGPSAGVTMLSSILSALTQRPINAAYAMTGEINLRGNVMPIGGVKEKILAAKRNGLSHVILPTQNKNDLLGYEDIIEGIDIIWVSHANEVLNRVLMPLEKKI
;
A
#
# COMPACT_ATOMS: atom_id res chain seq x y z
N ALA A 1 1.56 10.25 -7.71
CA ALA A 1 0.21 9.71 -8.01
C ALA A 1 -0.62 9.46 -6.74
N ALA A 2 0.00 9.02 -5.65
CA ALA A 2 -0.74 8.71 -4.42
C ALA A 2 -1.52 9.90 -3.87
N LEU A 3 -0.87 11.05 -3.71
CA LEU A 3 -1.53 12.26 -3.21
C LEU A 3 -2.60 12.77 -4.19
N SER A 4 -2.29 12.73 -5.48
CA SER A 4 -3.25 13.16 -6.50
C SER A 4 -4.49 12.27 -6.53
N TYR A 5 -4.29 10.96 -6.38
CA TYR A 5 -5.41 10.02 -6.29
C TYR A 5 -6.26 10.26 -5.05
N ALA A 6 -5.62 10.44 -3.89
CA ALA A 6 -6.33 10.72 -2.64
C ALA A 6 -7.16 12.00 -2.75
N ARG A 7 -6.59 13.05 -3.33
CA ARG A 7 -7.28 14.33 -3.51
C ARG A 7 -8.47 14.21 -4.46
N ALA A 8 -8.29 13.52 -5.59
CA ALA A 8 -9.34 13.36 -6.59
C ALA A 8 -10.53 12.53 -6.08
N HIS A 9 -10.29 11.63 -5.12
CA HIS A 9 -11.30 10.70 -4.61
C HIS A 9 -11.63 10.96 -3.12
N ALA A 10 -11.39 12.18 -2.65
CA ALA A 10 -11.58 12.53 -1.24
C ALA A 10 -12.99 12.19 -0.73
N ASN A 11 -14.01 12.42 -1.55
CA ASN A 11 -15.39 12.13 -1.17
C ASN A 11 -15.66 10.64 -0.93
N GLU A 12 -15.01 9.77 -1.70
CA GLU A 12 -15.14 8.32 -1.54
C GLU A 12 -14.55 7.85 -0.19
N PHE A 13 -13.57 8.59 0.32
CA PHE A 13 -12.90 8.27 1.59
C PHE A 13 -13.44 9.08 2.76
N ALA A 14 -14.53 9.81 2.55
CA ALA A 14 -15.13 10.70 3.55
C ALA A 14 -14.14 11.77 4.07
N ILE A 15 -13.30 12.28 3.19
CA ILE A 15 -12.36 13.37 3.49
C ILE A 15 -12.88 14.67 2.92
N ASP A 16 -12.90 15.72 3.74
CA ASP A 16 -13.19 17.06 3.26
C ASP A 16 -12.02 17.52 2.36
N PRO A 17 -12.28 17.86 1.09
CA PRO A 17 -11.23 18.31 0.18
C PRO A 17 -10.41 19.50 0.72
N LYS A 18 -10.97 20.31 1.60
CA LYS A 18 -10.25 21.41 2.23
C LYS A 18 -9.06 20.97 3.10
N MET A 19 -9.07 19.73 3.56
CA MET A 19 -7.95 19.20 4.35
C MET A 19 -6.65 19.22 3.57
N PHE A 20 -6.70 19.05 2.25
CA PHE A 20 -5.49 19.08 1.41
C PHE A 20 -4.87 20.47 1.28
N THR A 21 -5.60 21.53 1.60
CA THR A 21 -5.11 22.90 1.60
C THR A 21 -4.86 23.44 3.00
N GLN A 22 -5.48 22.86 4.03
CA GLN A 22 -5.35 23.28 5.42
C GLN A 22 -4.16 22.65 6.13
N TYR A 23 -3.72 21.47 5.70
CA TYR A 23 -2.66 20.71 6.34
C TYR A 23 -1.56 20.40 5.35
N ASP A 24 -0.32 20.55 5.81
CA ASP A 24 0.84 20.08 5.08
C ASP A 24 1.05 18.60 5.39
N LEU A 25 1.37 17.83 4.34
CA LEU A 25 1.71 16.42 4.47
C LEU A 25 3.22 16.26 4.43
N HIS A 26 3.77 15.63 5.46
CA HIS A 26 5.18 15.25 5.49
C HIS A 26 5.29 13.74 5.40
N ILE A 27 6.01 13.26 4.39
CA ILE A 27 6.26 11.85 4.18
C ILE A 27 7.71 11.55 4.52
N HIS A 28 7.93 10.68 5.50
CA HIS A 28 9.25 10.23 5.88
C HIS A 28 9.42 8.77 5.52
N VAL A 29 10.47 8.47 4.76
CA VAL A 29 10.85 7.09 4.44
C VAL A 29 12.09 6.75 5.26
N PRO A 30 11.97 5.86 6.26
CA PRO A 30 13.12 5.45 7.07
C PRO A 30 14.24 4.86 6.20
N ALA A 31 15.46 4.80 6.72
CA ALA A 31 16.66 4.39 6.00
C ALA A 31 17.08 5.38 4.92
N GLY A 32 17.06 6.67 5.27
CA GLY A 32 17.59 7.73 4.42
C GLY A 32 19.04 7.48 4.06
N GLY A 33 19.42 7.81 2.83
CA GLY A 33 20.74 7.54 2.30
C GLY A 33 20.86 6.24 1.53
N VAL A 34 19.88 5.36 1.62
CA VAL A 34 19.79 4.18 0.75
C VAL A 34 18.97 4.57 -0.48
N PRO A 35 19.54 4.48 -1.69
CA PRO A 35 18.77 4.77 -2.90
C PRO A 35 17.56 3.86 -2.98
N LYS A 36 16.40 4.45 -3.19
CA LYS A 36 15.14 3.72 -3.41
C LYS A 36 14.63 4.13 -4.78
N ASP A 37 14.87 3.25 -5.73
CA ASP A 37 14.44 3.50 -7.10
C ASP A 37 13.07 2.89 -7.33
N GLY A 38 12.26 3.64 -8.06
CA GLY A 38 11.00 3.17 -8.59
C GLY A 38 9.78 3.52 -7.76
N PRO A 39 8.62 3.46 -8.42
CA PRO A 39 7.33 3.91 -7.90
C PRO A 39 6.59 2.84 -7.10
N SER A 40 7.22 1.74 -6.73
CA SER A 40 6.53 0.58 -6.11
C SER A 40 5.97 0.84 -4.71
N ALA A 41 6.28 1.98 -4.12
CA ALA A 41 5.72 2.40 -2.84
C ALA A 41 4.37 3.11 -2.96
N GLY A 42 3.80 3.23 -4.16
CA GLY A 42 2.57 3.99 -4.38
C GLY A 42 1.41 3.56 -3.49
N VAL A 43 1.14 2.26 -3.39
CA VAL A 43 0.05 1.75 -2.53
C VAL A 43 0.31 2.03 -1.06
N THR A 44 1.56 1.94 -0.62
CA THR A 44 1.94 2.23 0.76
C THR A 44 1.79 3.71 1.09
N MET A 45 2.23 4.56 0.19
CA MET A 45 2.10 6.02 0.35
C MET A 45 0.64 6.44 0.40
N LEU A 46 -0.20 5.91 -0.49
CA LEU A 46 -1.63 6.20 -0.49
C LEU A 46 -2.27 5.75 0.82
N SER A 47 -1.98 4.52 1.26
CA SER A 47 -2.52 3.99 2.51
C SER A 47 -2.13 4.86 3.70
N SER A 48 -0.87 5.31 3.76
CA SER A 48 -0.37 6.16 4.83
C SER A 48 -1.05 7.53 4.82
N ILE A 49 -1.21 8.14 3.65
CA ILE A 49 -1.87 9.44 3.52
C ILE A 49 -3.32 9.33 3.99
N LEU A 50 -4.04 8.33 3.54
CA LEU A 50 -5.45 8.15 3.91
C LEU A 50 -5.62 7.78 5.38
N SER A 51 -4.70 6.99 5.93
CA SER A 51 -4.68 6.70 7.37
C SER A 51 -4.56 7.99 8.18
N ALA A 52 -3.64 8.87 7.81
CA ALA A 52 -3.43 10.14 8.50
C ALA A 52 -4.66 11.05 8.40
N LEU A 53 -5.23 11.20 7.20
CA LEU A 53 -6.34 12.11 6.96
C LEU A 53 -7.67 11.60 7.53
N THR A 54 -7.87 10.30 7.59
CA THR A 54 -9.10 9.69 8.12
C THR A 54 -8.98 9.31 9.59
N GLN A 55 -7.77 9.36 10.15
CA GLN A 55 -7.47 8.89 11.51
C GLN A 55 -7.81 7.40 11.71
N ARG A 56 -7.80 6.63 10.62
CA ARG A 56 -8.03 5.20 10.64
C ARG A 56 -6.68 4.49 10.60
N PRO A 57 -6.38 3.59 11.56
CA PRO A 57 -5.10 2.90 11.57
C PRO A 57 -4.98 1.92 10.42
N ILE A 58 -3.73 1.63 10.02
CA ILE A 58 -3.42 0.60 9.04
C ILE A 58 -3.13 -0.69 9.77
N ASN A 59 -3.63 -1.81 9.23
CA ASN A 59 -3.34 -3.12 9.77
C ASN A 59 -1.87 -3.48 9.53
N ALA A 60 -1.11 -3.58 10.62
CA ALA A 60 0.33 -3.83 10.57
C ALA A 60 0.71 -5.26 10.14
N ALA A 61 -0.26 -6.17 10.03
CA ALA A 61 -0.02 -7.54 9.59
C ALA A 61 0.24 -7.66 8.09
N TYR A 62 0.00 -6.60 7.31
CA TYR A 62 0.14 -6.60 5.86
C TYR A 62 1.44 -5.93 5.42
N ALA A 63 2.20 -6.62 4.58
CA ALA A 63 3.17 -5.98 3.70
C ALA A 63 2.47 -5.65 2.39
N MET A 64 2.86 -4.58 1.73
CA MET A 64 2.25 -4.20 0.47
C MET A 64 3.26 -3.56 -0.46
N THR A 65 3.06 -3.77 -1.75
CA THR A 65 3.86 -3.12 -2.79
C THR A 65 3.02 -2.99 -4.05
N GLY A 66 3.22 -1.92 -4.78
CA GLY A 66 2.53 -1.65 -6.02
C GLY A 66 2.65 -0.20 -6.41
N GLU A 67 2.83 0.06 -7.70
CA GLU A 67 2.75 1.38 -8.27
C GLU A 67 1.28 1.73 -8.51
N ILE A 68 0.90 2.98 -8.29
CA ILE A 68 -0.46 3.46 -8.56
C ILE A 68 -0.40 4.48 -9.68
N ASN A 69 -1.31 4.36 -10.66
CA ASN A 69 -1.54 5.43 -11.62
C ASN A 69 -2.63 6.39 -11.12
N LEU A 70 -2.88 7.45 -11.88
CA LEU A 70 -3.86 8.47 -11.49
C LEU A 70 -5.30 7.96 -11.44
N ARG A 71 -5.58 6.82 -12.05
CA ARG A 71 -6.91 6.18 -12.02
C ARG A 71 -7.07 5.22 -10.84
N GLY A 72 -6.00 5.01 -10.07
CA GLY A 72 -6.00 4.08 -8.96
C GLY A 72 -5.67 2.64 -9.35
N ASN A 73 -5.30 2.39 -10.60
CA ASN A 73 -4.88 1.05 -11.01
C ASN A 73 -3.54 0.72 -10.39
N VAL A 74 -3.41 -0.50 -9.89
CA VAL A 74 -2.17 -1.01 -9.31
C VAL A 74 -1.36 -1.65 -10.42
N MET A 75 -0.21 -1.06 -10.69
CA MET A 75 0.67 -1.46 -11.77
C MET A 75 1.70 -2.48 -11.29
N PRO A 76 2.22 -3.34 -12.19
CA PRO A 76 3.22 -4.35 -11.81
C PRO A 76 4.52 -3.73 -11.32
N ILE A 77 5.23 -4.49 -10.49
CA ILE A 77 6.50 -4.08 -9.89
C ILE A 77 7.61 -5.07 -10.23
N GLY A 78 8.85 -4.68 -9.99
CA GLY A 78 9.99 -5.58 -10.02
C GLY A 78 10.32 -6.13 -8.64
N GLY A 79 11.05 -7.25 -8.60
CA GLY A 79 11.57 -7.80 -7.35
C GLY A 79 10.53 -8.44 -6.43
N VAL A 80 9.50 -9.07 -7.00
CA VAL A 80 8.42 -9.69 -6.21
C VAL A 80 8.95 -10.73 -5.23
N LYS A 81 9.82 -11.62 -5.70
CA LYS A 81 10.42 -12.69 -4.88
C LYS A 81 11.15 -12.11 -3.65
N GLU A 82 11.98 -11.11 -3.89
CA GLU A 82 12.76 -10.47 -2.83
C GLU A 82 11.88 -9.78 -1.81
N LYS A 83 10.78 -9.20 -2.26
CA LYS A 83 9.82 -8.53 -1.38
C LYS A 83 9.05 -9.51 -0.50
N ILE A 84 8.69 -10.66 -1.04
CA ILE A 84 8.07 -11.73 -0.25
C ILE A 84 9.05 -12.26 0.79
N LEU A 85 10.30 -12.50 0.42
CA LEU A 85 11.31 -12.96 1.35
C LEU A 85 11.56 -11.94 2.47
N ALA A 86 11.55 -10.64 2.14
CA ALA A 86 11.68 -9.59 3.14
C ALA A 86 10.49 -9.59 4.11
N ALA A 87 9.28 -9.77 3.61
CA ALA A 87 8.09 -9.87 4.47
C ALA A 87 8.19 -11.04 5.43
N LYS A 88 8.64 -12.20 4.94
CA LYS A 88 8.86 -13.38 5.80
C LYS A 88 9.87 -13.11 6.89
N ARG A 89 11.01 -12.48 6.56
CA ARG A 89 12.05 -12.14 7.53
C ARG A 89 11.52 -11.20 8.62
N ASN A 90 10.57 -10.37 8.30
CA ASN A 90 9.95 -9.44 9.25
C ASN A 90 8.74 -10.03 9.98
N GLY A 91 8.48 -11.32 9.81
CA GLY A 91 7.40 -12.01 10.49
C GLY A 91 6.00 -11.66 10.00
N LEU A 92 5.88 -11.09 8.81
CA LEU A 92 4.59 -10.74 8.21
C LEU A 92 4.04 -11.96 7.46
N SER A 93 2.75 -12.20 7.62
CA SER A 93 2.08 -13.35 7.03
C SER A 93 1.20 -12.99 5.83
N HIS A 94 0.94 -11.73 5.59
CA HIS A 94 0.07 -11.25 4.52
C HIS A 94 0.84 -10.28 3.63
N VAL A 95 0.80 -10.53 2.32
CA VAL A 95 1.48 -9.67 1.34
C VAL A 95 0.51 -9.30 0.23
N ILE A 96 0.35 -8.01 0.00
CA ILE A 96 -0.48 -7.48 -1.08
C ILE A 96 0.41 -7.20 -2.28
N LEU A 97 0.07 -7.80 -3.42
CA LEU A 97 0.84 -7.71 -4.66
C LEU A 97 -0.07 -7.36 -5.84
N PRO A 98 0.49 -6.71 -6.87
CA PRO A 98 -0.28 -6.47 -8.10
C PRO A 98 -0.64 -7.77 -8.81
N THR A 99 -1.87 -7.89 -9.27
CA THR A 99 -2.35 -9.06 -10.01
C THR A 99 -1.48 -9.35 -11.23
N GLN A 100 -0.97 -8.34 -11.89
CA GLN A 100 -0.12 -8.48 -13.07
C GLN A 100 1.23 -9.16 -12.78
N ASN A 101 1.61 -9.24 -11.51
CA ASN A 101 2.83 -9.94 -11.09
C ASN A 101 2.60 -11.44 -10.79
N LYS A 102 1.39 -11.94 -10.96
CA LYS A 102 1.05 -13.30 -10.54
C LYS A 102 1.93 -14.36 -11.20
N ASN A 103 2.25 -14.18 -12.48
CA ASN A 103 3.09 -15.13 -13.21
C ASN A 103 4.55 -15.12 -12.76
N ASP A 104 5.01 -14.05 -12.08
CA ASP A 104 6.38 -13.96 -11.59
C ASP A 104 6.68 -14.99 -10.50
N LEU A 105 5.67 -15.57 -9.89
CA LEU A 105 5.82 -16.59 -8.84
C LEU A 105 5.71 -18.02 -9.33
N LEU A 106 5.52 -18.22 -10.62
CA LEU A 106 5.50 -19.57 -11.21
C LEU A 106 6.86 -20.22 -10.99
N GLY A 107 6.87 -21.42 -10.40
CA GLY A 107 8.08 -22.12 -10.05
C GLY A 107 8.69 -21.76 -8.70
N TYR A 108 8.07 -20.83 -7.95
CA TYR A 108 8.56 -20.39 -6.64
C TYR A 108 7.57 -20.68 -5.51
N GLU A 109 6.83 -21.77 -5.63
CA GLU A 109 5.79 -22.14 -4.66
C GLU A 109 6.34 -22.31 -3.25
N ASP A 110 7.58 -22.76 -3.12
CA ASP A 110 8.25 -22.92 -1.81
C ASP A 110 8.43 -21.59 -1.09
N ILE A 111 8.63 -20.51 -1.84
CA ILE A 111 8.86 -19.17 -1.28
C ILE A 111 7.58 -18.62 -0.63
N ILE A 112 6.43 -18.92 -1.22
CA ILE A 112 5.15 -18.40 -0.78
C ILE A 112 4.50 -19.27 0.29
N GLU A 113 5.10 -20.40 0.63
CA GLU A 113 4.57 -21.26 1.68
C GLU A 113 4.51 -20.50 3.02
N GLY A 114 3.36 -20.56 3.68
CA GLY A 114 3.13 -19.84 4.93
C GLY A 114 2.81 -18.36 4.78
N ILE A 115 2.73 -17.85 3.54
CA ILE A 115 2.37 -16.46 3.24
C ILE A 115 1.01 -16.45 2.54
N ASP A 116 0.12 -15.59 3.01
CA ASP A 116 -1.14 -15.30 2.33
C ASP A 116 -0.91 -14.14 1.36
N ILE A 117 -0.98 -14.42 0.07
CA ILE A 117 -0.79 -13.40 -0.97
C ILE A 117 -2.15 -12.90 -1.44
N ILE A 118 -2.33 -11.60 -1.39
CA ILE A 118 -3.54 -10.93 -1.83
C ILE A 118 -3.22 -10.19 -3.13
N TRP A 119 -3.84 -10.63 -4.21
CA TRP A 119 -3.66 -10.04 -5.53
C TRP A 119 -4.65 -8.89 -5.72
N VAL A 120 -4.15 -7.73 -6.09
CA VAL A 120 -4.97 -6.55 -6.27
C VAL A 120 -4.72 -5.89 -7.62
N SER A 121 -5.77 -5.29 -8.18
CA SER A 121 -5.71 -4.57 -9.46
C SER A 121 -6.03 -3.08 -9.27
N HIS A 122 -6.64 -2.71 -8.16
CA HIS A 122 -7.06 -1.34 -7.89
C HIS A 122 -6.74 -0.95 -6.44
N ALA A 123 -6.42 0.34 -6.26
CA ALA A 123 -6.06 0.87 -4.94
C ALA A 123 -7.16 0.65 -3.90
N ASN A 124 -8.44 0.71 -4.29
CA ASN A 124 -9.54 0.50 -3.35
C ASN A 124 -9.53 -0.90 -2.74
N GLU A 125 -9.07 -1.90 -3.49
CA GLU A 125 -8.92 -3.26 -2.94
C GLU A 125 -7.88 -3.30 -1.82
N VAL A 126 -6.79 -2.54 -1.97
CA VAL A 126 -5.77 -2.42 -0.93
C VAL A 126 -6.36 -1.75 0.32
N LEU A 127 -7.02 -0.61 0.12
CA LEU A 127 -7.55 0.18 1.22
C LEU A 127 -8.62 -0.56 2.01
N ASN A 128 -9.48 -1.31 1.33
CA ASN A 128 -10.50 -2.12 1.99
C ASN A 128 -9.90 -3.20 2.88
N ARG A 129 -8.68 -3.63 2.58
CA ARG A 129 -7.97 -4.63 3.39
C ARG A 129 -7.23 -4.03 4.57
N VAL A 130 -6.56 -2.90 4.36
CA VAL A 130 -5.58 -2.40 5.31
C VAL A 130 -6.07 -1.27 6.19
N LEU A 131 -7.04 -0.45 5.75
CA LEU A 131 -7.61 0.60 6.59
C LEU A 131 -8.59 -0.01 7.57
N MET A 132 -8.28 0.14 8.85
CA MET A 132 -9.12 -0.34 9.94
C MET A 132 -10.19 0.70 10.28
N PRO A 133 -11.28 0.29 10.96
CA PRO A 133 -12.27 1.26 11.42
C PRO A 133 -11.66 2.31 12.35
N LEU A 134 -12.31 3.49 12.39
CA LEU A 134 -11.94 4.52 13.35
C LEU A 134 -12.05 3.97 14.76
N GLU A 135 -11.01 4.14 15.58
CA GLU A 135 -11.08 3.75 16.97
C GLU A 135 -12.06 4.64 17.72
N LYS A 136 -13.03 4.00 18.39
CA LYS A 136 -13.92 4.71 19.29
C LYS A 136 -13.13 5.05 20.56
N LYS A 137 -12.92 6.34 20.81
CA LYS A 137 -12.43 6.79 22.09
C LYS A 137 -13.58 6.60 23.09
N ILE A 138 -13.33 5.77 24.07
CA ILE A 138 -14.24 5.61 25.20
C ILE A 138 -14.08 6.78 26.15
#